data_ea81549c5e68bea2264fd0eef9ef0024
#
_entry.id   ea81549c5e68bea2264fd0eef9ef0024
#
_cell.length_a   1.000
_cell.length_b   1.000
_cell.length_c   1.000
_cell.angle_alpha   90.00
_cell.angle_beta   90.00
_cell.angle_gamma   90.00
#
_symmetry.space_group_name_H-M   'P 1'
#
loop_
_entity.id
_entity.type
_entity.pdbx_description
1 polymer ?
#
loop_
_entity_poly.entity_id
_entity_poly.type
_entity_poly.pdbx_seq_one_letter_code
_entity_poly.pdbx_strand_id
1 'polypeptide(L)'
;MITGTVCTLHFFPYGYTMTITRRTLTTAALITAASLAVGACGSSKPKDAAPSPTQEAATTSRTSSPTATASATPTVPGYRAGEIPPIPLFSTPPIDVFASNADKAIVDSASSTLSSVPGVSVAPAKCDGTSVVSGTTVFGGDGSAVTTSNNTTVINAGDGSGVITEGTTTITYAGDGSGTYTNGDTKLTITVDTDGSGTYTSPTTTFTLNGHGGGTYTNSATGETITNNGDGSGTHTTRTVTIINNGDGTGNYTDPNLTIINNGDGTAMVNGTTITGAPKVEKASTLGTFPPVESLKPVESCGTLITLEDGVLFDFGKSDIRPDAAQTLTKLADILTNAKVPAAHIYGHTDSVSDEAFNQQLSEARANAVKNDLSTKGVTATMDATGYGESKPVAPNENADGSDNPAGRALNRRVEIFIPAF
;
A
#
# COMPACT_ATOMS: atom_id res chain seq x y z
N MET A 1 1.02 -57.62 8.76
CA MET A 1 1.21 -57.49 7.30
C MET A 1 0.66 -56.14 6.91
N ILE A 2 1.55 -55.18 6.66
CA ILE A 2 1.15 -53.82 6.24
C ILE A 2 1.67 -53.68 4.80
N THR A 3 0.75 -53.63 3.86
CA THR A 3 1.02 -53.41 2.44
C THR A 3 1.17 -51.88 2.23
N GLY A 4 2.40 -51.43 1.99
CA GLY A 4 2.68 -50.05 1.56
C GLY A 4 2.61 -49.93 0.05
N THR A 5 1.81 -49.03 -0.45
CA THR A 5 1.71 -48.69 -1.86
C THR A 5 2.94 -47.81 -2.23
N VAL A 6 3.74 -48.30 -3.18
CA VAL A 6 4.87 -47.61 -3.78
C VAL A 6 4.38 -46.95 -5.07
N CYS A 7 4.44 -45.60 -5.15
CA CYS A 7 4.25 -44.90 -6.41
C CYS A 7 5.66 -44.54 -6.96
N THR A 8 5.96 -45.06 -8.15
CA THR A 8 7.20 -44.77 -8.87
C THR A 8 6.90 -43.80 -10.00
N LEU A 9 7.46 -42.58 -9.94
CA LEU A 9 7.47 -41.64 -11.05
C LEU A 9 8.79 -41.78 -11.83
N HIS A 10 8.69 -41.99 -13.13
CA HIS A 10 9.84 -42.02 -14.02
C HIS A 10 10.01 -40.67 -14.70
N PHE A 11 11.16 -40.06 -14.52
CA PHE A 11 11.65 -38.94 -15.33
C PHE A 11 12.87 -39.36 -16.11
N PHE A 12 12.89 -39.17 -17.40
CA PHE A 12 14.03 -39.30 -18.30
C PHE A 12 14.61 -37.90 -18.60
N PRO A 13 15.97 -37.68 -18.80
CA PRO A 13 16.97 -38.67 -19.22
C PRO A 13 18.28 -38.75 -18.39
N TYR A 14 18.34 -38.42 -17.12
CA TYR A 14 19.53 -38.68 -16.32
C TYR A 14 19.17 -39.53 -15.10
N GLY A 15 19.60 -40.79 -15.12
CA GLY A 15 19.20 -41.82 -14.18
C GLY A 15 19.68 -41.61 -12.73
N TYR A 16 18.94 -40.85 -11.95
CA TYR A 16 19.04 -40.84 -10.49
C TYR A 16 17.72 -41.26 -9.88
N THR A 17 17.75 -42.35 -9.09
CA THR A 17 16.63 -42.84 -8.32
C THR A 17 16.64 -42.20 -6.94
N MET A 18 15.66 -41.36 -6.62
CA MET A 18 15.51 -40.79 -5.28
C MET A 18 14.38 -41.50 -4.55
N THR A 19 14.71 -42.20 -3.46
CA THR A 19 13.70 -42.88 -2.61
C THR A 19 13.30 -41.95 -1.46
N ILE A 20 12.06 -41.47 -1.44
CA ILE A 20 11.52 -40.65 -0.35
C ILE A 20 10.68 -41.54 0.57
N THR A 21 11.11 -41.73 1.80
CA THR A 21 10.35 -42.42 2.84
C THR A 21 9.61 -41.38 3.69
N ARG A 22 8.28 -41.34 3.60
CA ARG A 22 7.45 -40.54 4.52
C ARG A 22 7.33 -41.25 5.88
N ARG A 23 7.85 -40.63 6.93
CA ARG A 23 7.51 -40.99 8.33
C ARG A 23 6.33 -40.13 8.76
N THR A 24 5.21 -40.78 9.04
CA THR A 24 4.08 -40.17 9.74
C THR A 24 4.37 -40.09 11.22
N LEU A 25 4.46 -38.89 11.75
CA LEU A 25 4.40 -38.65 13.20
C LEU A 25 2.93 -38.52 13.62
N THR A 26 2.46 -39.45 14.42
CA THR A 26 1.23 -39.33 15.17
C THR A 26 1.51 -38.63 16.50
N THR A 27 1.04 -37.40 16.64
CA THR A 27 0.97 -36.71 17.93
C THR A 27 -0.39 -36.94 18.55
N ALA A 28 -0.39 -37.65 19.66
CA ALA A 28 -1.54 -37.83 20.53
C ALA A 28 -1.77 -36.53 21.33
N ALA A 29 -2.94 -35.94 21.20
CA ALA A 29 -3.37 -34.83 22.03
C ALA A 29 -4.05 -35.40 23.31
N LEU A 30 -3.47 -35.12 24.46
CA LEU A 30 -4.12 -35.33 25.74
C LEU A 30 -5.05 -34.12 26.02
N ILE A 31 -6.34 -34.42 26.11
CA ILE A 31 -7.36 -33.49 26.60
C ILE A 31 -7.48 -33.76 28.12
N THR A 32 -7.11 -32.82 28.97
CA THR A 32 -7.49 -32.80 30.38
C THR A 32 -8.65 -31.82 30.56
N ALA A 33 -9.82 -32.39 30.79
CA ALA A 33 -11.00 -31.70 31.29
C ALA A 33 -10.86 -31.49 32.80
N ALA A 34 -10.98 -30.23 33.26
CA ALA A 34 -11.20 -29.92 34.66
C ALA A 34 -12.57 -29.26 34.81
N SER A 35 -13.51 -30.05 35.28
CA SER A 35 -14.82 -29.65 35.78
C SER A 35 -14.69 -29.17 37.24
N LEU A 36 -15.26 -28.03 37.58
CA LEU A 36 -15.59 -27.69 38.98
C LEU A 36 -16.98 -27.07 39.06
N ALA A 37 -17.72 -27.66 39.99
CA ALA A 37 -19.15 -27.56 40.22
C ALA A 37 -19.54 -26.30 41.01
N VAL A 38 -20.64 -25.76 40.68
CA VAL A 38 -21.91 -25.43 41.39
C VAL A 38 -21.83 -25.22 42.90
N GLY A 39 -22.27 -24.07 43.33
CA GLY A 39 -22.78 -23.75 44.65
C GLY A 39 -23.91 -22.74 44.57
N ALA A 40 -25.12 -23.20 44.74
CA ALA A 40 -26.36 -22.44 44.77
C ALA A 40 -26.81 -22.05 46.17
N CYS A 41 -27.81 -21.16 46.24
CA CYS A 41 -28.74 -20.81 47.31
C CYS A 41 -28.38 -19.59 48.17
N GLY A 42 -29.27 -18.59 48.16
CA GLY A 42 -30.45 -18.45 48.92
C GLY A 42 -31.14 -17.08 48.81
N SER A 43 -32.39 -17.16 48.53
CA SER A 43 -33.39 -16.12 48.50
C SER A 43 -33.75 -15.57 49.88
N SER A 44 -34.10 -14.27 49.97
CA SER A 44 -35.26 -13.80 50.73
C SER A 44 -35.60 -12.32 50.48
N LYS A 45 -36.79 -12.06 50.06
CA LYS A 45 -37.63 -10.83 50.18
C LYS A 45 -38.62 -11.07 51.35
N PRO A 46 -39.47 -10.15 51.80
CA PRO A 46 -39.59 -8.67 51.68
C PRO A 46 -39.91 -7.95 53.00
N LYS A 47 -40.05 -6.61 53.09
CA LYS A 47 -41.22 -5.89 53.52
C LYS A 47 -41.06 -4.39 53.77
N ASP A 48 -41.92 -3.64 53.14
CA ASP A 48 -42.67 -2.44 53.47
C ASP A 48 -42.30 -1.51 54.66
N ALA A 49 -42.22 -0.20 54.39
CA ALA A 49 -43.11 0.83 54.87
C ALA A 49 -42.50 2.25 54.77
N ALA A 50 -43.21 3.16 54.17
CA ALA A 50 -43.04 4.63 54.25
C ALA A 50 -43.64 5.12 55.63
N PRO A 51 -43.49 6.41 56.09
CA PRO A 51 -43.65 7.65 55.32
C PRO A 51 -42.70 8.81 55.69
N SER A 52 -42.77 9.87 54.84
CA SER A 52 -42.18 11.20 55.02
C SER A 52 -42.48 11.90 56.35
N PRO A 53 -41.65 12.91 56.76
CA PRO A 53 -42.10 14.28 56.59
C PRO A 53 -41.04 15.31 56.10
N THR A 54 -41.58 16.29 55.40
CA THR A 54 -41.25 17.65 55.08
C THR A 54 -40.25 18.40 55.98
N GLN A 55 -39.44 19.23 55.34
CA GLN A 55 -38.80 20.54 55.61
C GLN A 55 -37.26 20.48 55.41
N GLU A 56 -36.54 21.40 54.81
CA GLU A 56 -36.63 22.85 54.68
C GLU A 56 -35.56 23.27 53.64
N ALA A 57 -35.75 24.35 52.94
CA ALA A 57 -34.87 24.89 51.93
C ALA A 57 -33.56 25.41 52.53
N ALA A 58 -32.44 24.87 52.08
CA ALA A 58 -31.13 25.47 52.23
C ALA A 58 -30.54 25.72 50.83
N THR A 59 -30.46 26.99 50.49
CA THR A 59 -29.79 27.49 49.27
C THR A 59 -28.30 27.27 49.40
N THR A 60 -27.79 26.19 48.84
CA THR A 60 -26.34 26.01 48.65
C THR A 60 -26.01 26.24 47.19
N SER A 61 -25.21 27.28 46.96
CA SER A 61 -24.55 27.58 45.69
C SER A 61 -23.89 26.33 45.13
N ARG A 62 -24.45 25.78 44.03
CA ARG A 62 -23.76 24.73 43.27
C ARG A 62 -22.63 25.38 42.54
N THR A 63 -21.43 25.19 43.06
CA THR A 63 -20.19 25.29 42.29
C THR A 63 -20.34 24.27 41.14
N SER A 64 -20.47 24.74 39.91
CA SER A 64 -20.44 23.91 38.72
C SER A 64 -19.09 23.26 38.65
N SER A 65 -19.02 21.98 38.97
CA SER A 65 -17.87 21.15 38.60
C SER A 65 -17.64 21.29 37.09
N PRO A 66 -16.38 21.44 36.63
CA PRO A 66 -16.13 21.46 35.20
C PRO A 66 -16.62 20.12 34.62
N THR A 67 -17.53 20.22 33.68
CA THR A 67 -17.93 19.07 32.86
C THR A 67 -16.67 18.49 32.26
N ALA A 68 -16.27 17.29 32.64
CA ALA A 68 -15.18 16.59 32.03
C ALA A 68 -15.51 16.50 30.53
N THR A 69 -14.76 17.19 29.72
CA THR A 69 -14.81 17.06 28.25
C THR A 69 -14.51 15.58 27.98
N ALA A 70 -15.49 14.85 27.46
CA ALA A 70 -15.29 13.46 27.07
C ALA A 70 -14.10 13.44 26.10
N SER A 71 -13.01 12.80 26.48
CA SER A 71 -11.85 12.64 25.62
C SER A 71 -12.31 11.88 24.37
N ALA A 72 -12.06 12.45 23.19
CA ALA A 72 -12.43 11.80 21.95
C ALA A 72 -11.75 10.43 21.87
N THR A 73 -12.46 9.41 21.39
CA THR A 73 -11.89 8.07 21.16
C THR A 73 -10.71 8.19 20.21
N PRO A 74 -9.52 7.66 20.56
CA PRO A 74 -8.38 7.69 19.65
C PRO A 74 -8.69 6.95 18.33
N THR A 75 -8.18 7.47 17.22
CA THR A 75 -8.39 6.92 15.87
C THR A 75 -7.06 6.83 15.12
N VAL A 76 -6.99 5.94 14.14
CA VAL A 76 -5.93 6.00 13.14
C VAL A 76 -6.16 7.26 12.30
N PRO A 77 -5.12 8.05 11.99
CA PRO A 77 -5.24 9.23 11.14
C PRO A 77 -5.94 8.90 9.80
N GLY A 78 -6.92 9.73 9.42
CA GLY A 78 -7.71 9.53 8.21
C GLY A 78 -8.83 8.46 8.32
N TYR A 79 -9.00 7.82 9.48
CA TYR A 79 -9.98 6.76 9.71
C TYR A 79 -10.89 7.05 10.90
N ARG A 80 -12.06 6.39 10.95
CA ARG A 80 -13.05 6.52 12.02
C ARG A 80 -12.65 5.69 13.26
N ALA A 81 -13.29 5.94 14.38
CA ALA A 81 -13.05 5.17 15.60
C ALA A 81 -13.34 3.67 15.38
N GLY A 82 -12.38 2.81 15.73
CA GLY A 82 -12.48 1.36 15.56
C GLY A 82 -12.30 0.86 14.13
N GLU A 83 -12.10 1.75 13.16
CA GLU A 83 -11.78 1.39 11.79
C GLU A 83 -10.31 0.99 11.66
N ILE A 84 -10.05 -0.06 10.89
CA ILE A 84 -8.70 -0.57 10.61
C ILE A 84 -8.36 -0.20 9.17
N PRO A 85 -7.20 0.43 8.92
CA PRO A 85 -6.73 0.71 7.58
C PRO A 85 -6.66 -0.57 6.73
N PRO A 86 -6.92 -0.51 5.43
CA PRO A 86 -6.79 -1.66 4.55
C PRO A 86 -5.33 -2.10 4.42
N ILE A 87 -5.12 -3.37 4.05
CA ILE A 87 -3.79 -3.84 3.63
C ILE A 87 -3.42 -3.12 2.33
N PRO A 88 -2.28 -2.42 2.26
CA PRO A 88 -1.87 -1.69 1.08
C PRO A 88 -1.72 -2.60 -0.14
N LEU A 89 -2.06 -2.08 -1.31
CA LEU A 89 -1.74 -2.72 -2.57
C LEU A 89 -0.32 -2.34 -2.99
N PHE A 90 0.35 -3.26 -3.65
CA PHE A 90 1.64 -3.02 -4.29
C PHE A 90 1.64 -3.58 -5.71
N SER A 91 2.40 -2.95 -6.58
CA SER A 91 2.52 -3.32 -7.99
C SER A 91 3.96 -3.10 -8.45
N THR A 92 4.26 -3.54 -9.66
CA THR A 92 5.54 -3.25 -10.30
C THR A 92 5.76 -1.74 -10.36
N PRO A 93 6.80 -1.19 -9.70
CA PRO A 93 7.15 0.20 -9.88
C PRO A 93 7.43 0.48 -11.37
N PRO A 94 7.13 1.69 -11.87
CA PRO A 94 7.51 2.05 -13.21
C PRO A 94 9.03 1.96 -13.36
N ILE A 95 9.47 1.40 -14.49
CA ILE A 95 10.89 1.33 -14.85
C ILE A 95 11.19 2.58 -15.64
N ASP A 96 11.75 3.59 -14.97
CA ASP A 96 11.87 4.93 -15.54
C ASP A 96 13.33 5.28 -15.85
N VAL A 97 13.51 6.04 -16.92
CA VAL A 97 14.76 6.73 -17.24
C VAL A 97 14.59 8.20 -16.86
N PHE A 98 15.53 8.75 -16.09
CA PHE A 98 15.48 10.15 -15.66
C PHE A 98 15.76 11.08 -16.85
N ALA A 99 14.94 12.12 -17.03
CA ALA A 99 15.11 13.09 -18.07
C ALA A 99 16.38 13.95 -17.87
N SER A 100 16.81 14.16 -16.61
CA SER A 100 17.99 14.93 -16.28
C SER A 100 18.67 14.44 -15.00
N ASN A 101 19.95 14.84 -14.80
CA ASN A 101 20.65 14.62 -13.53
C ASN A 101 20.02 15.38 -12.37
N ALA A 102 19.35 16.52 -12.64
CA ALA A 102 18.63 17.28 -11.62
C ALA A 102 17.41 16.50 -11.12
N ASP A 103 16.63 15.90 -12.00
CA ASP A 103 15.48 15.06 -11.63
C ASP A 103 15.92 13.88 -10.80
N LYS A 104 16.99 13.19 -11.21
CA LYS A 104 17.56 12.10 -10.42
C LYS A 104 17.97 12.56 -9.03
N ALA A 105 18.63 13.71 -8.90
CA ALA A 105 19.06 14.26 -7.61
C ALA A 105 17.87 14.60 -6.70
N ILE A 106 16.76 15.08 -7.26
CA ILE A 106 15.53 15.35 -6.52
C ILE A 106 14.92 14.04 -6.02
N VAL A 107 14.76 13.05 -6.88
CA VAL A 107 14.22 11.73 -6.49
C VAL A 107 15.09 11.10 -5.41
N ASP A 108 16.40 11.09 -5.56
CA ASP A 108 17.35 10.53 -4.58
C ASP A 108 17.25 11.27 -3.22
N SER A 109 17.24 12.61 -3.25
CA SER A 109 17.14 13.45 -2.05
C SER A 109 15.79 13.30 -1.35
N ALA A 110 14.71 13.34 -2.10
CA ALA A 110 13.35 13.18 -1.58
C ALA A 110 13.13 11.77 -1.04
N SER A 111 13.56 10.74 -1.75
CA SER A 111 13.46 9.34 -1.31
C SER A 111 14.24 9.12 -0.02
N SER A 112 15.48 9.61 0.08
CA SER A 112 16.29 9.44 1.29
C SER A 112 15.71 10.17 2.51
N THR A 113 15.07 11.33 2.31
CA THR A 113 14.56 12.19 3.37
C THR A 113 13.14 11.78 3.82
N LEU A 114 12.30 11.35 2.87
CA LEU A 114 10.88 11.05 3.10
C LEU A 114 10.58 9.56 3.24
N SER A 115 11.51 8.67 2.88
CA SER A 115 11.32 7.20 2.96
C SER A 115 10.94 6.68 4.35
N SER A 116 11.23 7.45 5.39
CA SER A 116 10.87 7.09 6.77
C SER A 116 9.43 7.48 7.15
N VAL A 117 8.71 8.19 6.27
CA VAL A 117 7.33 8.63 6.50
C VAL A 117 6.38 7.67 5.79
N PRO A 118 5.61 6.85 6.53
CA PRO A 118 4.60 5.99 5.93
C PRO A 118 3.57 6.82 5.14
N GLY A 119 3.09 6.29 4.01
CA GLY A 119 2.14 6.99 3.14
C GLY A 119 2.76 8.13 2.31
N VAL A 120 4.09 8.22 2.23
CA VAL A 120 4.79 9.11 1.31
C VAL A 120 5.59 8.29 0.31
N SER A 121 5.38 8.54 -0.97
CA SER A 121 6.17 7.93 -2.05
C SER A 121 6.79 8.99 -2.96
N VAL A 122 7.95 8.65 -3.53
CA VAL A 122 8.68 9.50 -4.47
C VAL A 122 9.05 8.65 -5.67
N ALA A 123 8.70 9.11 -6.87
CA ALA A 123 8.98 8.41 -8.11
C ALA A 123 9.26 9.40 -9.25
N PRO A 124 9.99 8.98 -10.30
CA PRO A 124 10.03 9.71 -11.56
C PRO A 124 8.61 9.80 -12.16
N ALA A 125 8.27 10.97 -12.70
CA ALA A 125 7.01 11.17 -13.39
C ALA A 125 7.07 10.57 -14.81
N LYS A 126 6.01 9.87 -15.24
CA LYS A 126 5.93 9.27 -16.59
C LYS A 126 5.65 10.31 -17.66
N CYS A 127 6.31 10.16 -18.81
CA CYS A 127 6.03 10.94 -20.01
C CYS A 127 5.53 10.06 -21.14
N ASP A 128 4.59 10.57 -21.93
CA ASP A 128 4.21 9.98 -23.20
C ASP A 128 5.17 10.53 -24.28
N GLY A 129 6.24 9.79 -24.55
CA GLY A 129 7.20 10.14 -25.61
C GLY A 129 7.19 9.08 -26.71
N THR A 130 7.02 9.48 -27.96
CA THR A 130 7.23 8.63 -29.14
C THR A 130 8.65 8.82 -29.65
N SER A 131 9.55 7.85 -29.41
CA SER A 131 10.86 7.81 -30.08
C SER A 131 10.75 6.99 -31.36
N VAL A 132 11.08 7.61 -32.50
CA VAL A 132 11.34 6.87 -33.74
C VAL A 132 12.81 6.46 -33.73
N VAL A 133 13.07 5.16 -33.56
CA VAL A 133 14.41 4.62 -33.62
C VAL A 133 14.71 4.18 -35.07
N SER A 134 15.67 4.83 -35.72
CA SER A 134 16.20 4.35 -36.99
C SER A 134 17.40 3.43 -36.74
N GLY A 135 17.42 2.25 -37.34
CA GLY A 135 18.48 1.26 -37.12
C GLY A 135 18.64 0.30 -38.30
N THR A 136 19.66 -0.54 -38.24
CA THR A 136 19.90 -1.61 -39.20
C THR A 136 19.23 -2.88 -38.73
N THR A 137 18.39 -3.48 -39.59
CA THR A 137 17.73 -4.77 -39.30
C THR A 137 18.30 -5.83 -40.26
N VAL A 138 18.73 -6.96 -39.71
CA VAL A 138 19.17 -8.14 -40.47
C VAL A 138 18.14 -9.25 -40.24
N PHE A 139 17.58 -9.78 -41.30
CA PHE A 139 16.60 -10.87 -41.24
C PHE A 139 17.26 -12.22 -41.53
N GLY A 140 16.97 -13.23 -40.72
CA GLY A 140 17.26 -14.62 -40.98
C GLY A 140 16.22 -15.26 -41.88
N GLY A 141 16.59 -16.32 -42.58
CA GLY A 141 15.67 -17.05 -43.45
C GLY A 141 14.62 -17.91 -42.71
N ASP A 142 14.77 -18.02 -41.40
CA ASP A 142 13.90 -18.75 -40.47
C ASP A 142 12.89 -17.86 -39.73
N GLY A 143 12.77 -16.58 -40.12
CA GLY A 143 11.96 -15.59 -39.44
C GLY A 143 12.65 -14.87 -38.28
N SER A 144 13.89 -15.22 -37.98
CA SER A 144 14.70 -14.50 -37.01
C SER A 144 15.12 -13.13 -37.52
N ALA A 145 15.38 -12.19 -36.65
CA ALA A 145 15.85 -10.85 -36.98
C ALA A 145 16.77 -10.30 -35.90
N VAL A 146 17.78 -9.57 -36.32
CA VAL A 146 18.63 -8.77 -35.43
C VAL A 146 18.55 -7.31 -35.89
N THR A 147 18.07 -6.45 -35.02
CA THR A 147 18.02 -5.00 -35.25
C THR A 147 19.00 -4.32 -34.30
N THR A 148 19.89 -3.52 -34.85
CA THR A 148 20.83 -2.70 -34.05
C THR A 148 20.62 -1.24 -34.38
N SER A 149 20.42 -0.42 -33.38
CA SER A 149 20.25 1.03 -33.51
C SER A 149 20.90 1.72 -32.32
N ASN A 150 21.84 2.62 -32.58
CA ASN A 150 22.58 3.36 -31.54
C ASN A 150 23.08 2.42 -30.41
N ASN A 151 22.38 2.43 -29.25
CA ASN A 151 22.73 1.65 -28.06
C ASN A 151 21.79 0.46 -27.83
N THR A 152 20.86 0.20 -28.73
CA THR A 152 19.84 -0.86 -28.60
C THR A 152 20.11 -1.97 -29.60
N THR A 153 20.10 -3.21 -29.14
CA THR A 153 20.09 -4.42 -29.96
C THR A 153 18.86 -5.25 -29.65
N VAL A 154 18.10 -5.59 -30.66
CA VAL A 154 16.93 -6.48 -30.56
C VAL A 154 17.24 -7.74 -31.37
N ILE A 155 17.17 -8.88 -30.73
CA ILE A 155 17.27 -10.19 -31.35
C ILE A 155 15.91 -10.87 -31.22
N ASN A 156 15.31 -11.21 -32.33
CA ASN A 156 14.11 -12.02 -32.41
C ASN A 156 14.51 -13.39 -32.97
N ALA A 157 14.17 -14.47 -32.28
CA ALA A 157 14.55 -15.83 -32.66
C ALA A 157 13.63 -16.44 -33.74
N GLY A 158 12.53 -15.76 -34.11
CA GLY A 158 11.59 -16.24 -35.13
C GLY A 158 10.46 -17.12 -34.57
N ASP A 159 10.56 -17.57 -33.33
CA ASP A 159 9.59 -18.39 -32.62
C ASP A 159 8.74 -17.57 -31.60
N GLY A 160 8.89 -16.25 -31.61
CA GLY A 160 8.28 -15.33 -30.66
C GLY A 160 9.16 -15.00 -29.46
N SER A 161 10.25 -15.76 -29.25
CA SER A 161 11.23 -15.45 -28.21
C SER A 161 12.29 -14.47 -28.69
N GLY A 162 13.02 -13.86 -27.75
CA GLY A 162 14.10 -12.96 -28.12
C GLY A 162 14.77 -12.27 -26.95
N VAL A 163 15.68 -11.34 -27.32
CA VAL A 163 16.43 -10.52 -26.38
C VAL A 163 16.47 -9.08 -26.86
N ILE A 164 16.19 -8.15 -25.93
CA ILE A 164 16.40 -6.70 -26.14
C ILE A 164 17.53 -6.29 -25.19
N THR A 165 18.56 -5.65 -25.74
CA THR A 165 19.64 -5.07 -24.93
C THR A 165 19.75 -3.59 -25.22
N GLU A 166 19.72 -2.75 -24.19
CA GLU A 166 19.90 -1.30 -24.28
C GLU A 166 20.78 -0.82 -23.12
N GLY A 167 22.02 -0.45 -23.42
CA GLY A 167 23.00 -0.10 -22.39
C GLY A 167 23.22 -1.26 -21.43
N THR A 168 22.90 -1.05 -20.13
CA THR A 168 22.99 -2.05 -19.08
C THR A 168 21.69 -2.81 -18.83
N THR A 169 20.63 -2.50 -19.61
CA THR A 169 19.34 -3.16 -19.55
C THR A 169 19.30 -4.33 -20.52
N THR A 170 18.84 -5.48 -20.04
CA THR A 170 18.56 -6.66 -20.87
C THR A 170 17.17 -7.20 -20.56
N ILE A 171 16.38 -7.44 -21.59
CA ILE A 171 15.07 -8.11 -21.51
C ILE A 171 15.19 -9.40 -22.32
N THR A 172 14.98 -10.53 -21.68
CA THR A 172 14.87 -11.83 -22.34
C THR A 172 13.43 -12.28 -22.25
N TYR A 173 12.80 -12.59 -23.36
CA TYR A 173 11.39 -13.01 -23.41
C TYR A 173 11.26 -14.32 -24.18
N ALA A 174 10.30 -15.15 -23.73
CA ALA A 174 10.07 -16.49 -24.29
C ALA A 174 8.94 -16.52 -25.34
N GLY A 175 8.27 -15.40 -25.58
CA GLY A 175 7.16 -15.30 -26.54
C GLY A 175 5.78 -15.69 -25.99
N ASP A 176 5.72 -16.10 -24.72
CA ASP A 176 4.50 -16.50 -24.01
C ASP A 176 4.18 -15.51 -22.85
N GLY A 177 4.85 -14.37 -22.83
CA GLY A 177 4.73 -13.35 -21.79
C GLY A 177 5.71 -13.53 -20.63
N SER A 178 6.35 -14.69 -20.53
CA SER A 178 7.37 -14.98 -19.51
C SER A 178 8.76 -14.47 -19.92
N GLY A 179 9.62 -14.33 -18.92
CA GLY A 179 11.00 -13.95 -19.16
C GLY A 179 11.64 -13.19 -18.01
N THR A 180 12.70 -12.46 -18.33
CA THR A 180 13.45 -11.68 -17.34
C THR A 180 13.77 -10.29 -17.85
N TYR A 181 13.71 -9.32 -16.94
CA TYR A 181 14.25 -7.98 -17.11
C TYR A 181 15.40 -7.80 -16.13
N THR A 182 16.52 -7.28 -16.59
CA THR A 182 17.65 -6.90 -15.73
C THR A 182 18.17 -5.52 -16.11
N ASN A 183 18.57 -4.74 -15.10
CA ASN A 183 19.26 -3.47 -15.30
C ASN A 183 20.51 -3.43 -14.40
N GLY A 184 21.67 -3.37 -15.02
CA GLY A 184 22.97 -3.44 -14.34
C GLY A 184 23.29 -2.21 -13.50
N ASP A 185 22.75 -1.03 -13.83
CA ASP A 185 23.01 0.22 -13.10
C ASP A 185 22.17 0.29 -11.82
N THR A 186 20.88 0.02 -11.93
CA THR A 186 19.96 0.04 -10.80
C THR A 186 19.96 -1.22 -9.96
N LYS A 187 20.61 -2.29 -10.43
CA LYS A 187 20.59 -3.64 -9.83
C LYS A 187 19.17 -4.21 -9.74
N LEU A 188 18.32 -3.82 -10.67
CA LEU A 188 16.96 -4.30 -10.77
C LEU A 188 16.92 -5.63 -11.54
N THR A 189 16.21 -6.60 -10.99
CA THR A 189 15.84 -7.84 -11.68
C THR A 189 14.36 -8.10 -11.51
N ILE A 190 13.67 -8.42 -12.62
CA ILE A 190 12.28 -8.85 -12.63
C ILE A 190 12.23 -10.19 -13.37
N THR A 191 11.57 -11.16 -12.80
CA THR A 191 11.20 -12.41 -13.47
C THR A 191 9.69 -12.48 -13.57
N VAL A 192 9.19 -12.94 -14.71
CA VAL A 192 7.76 -13.10 -14.97
C VAL A 192 7.55 -14.51 -15.50
N ASP A 193 6.59 -15.21 -14.92
CA ASP A 193 6.14 -16.52 -15.37
C ASP A 193 4.90 -16.39 -16.27
N THR A 194 4.55 -17.45 -16.99
CA THR A 194 3.45 -17.45 -17.97
C THR A 194 2.06 -17.15 -17.39
N ASP A 195 1.86 -17.39 -16.10
CA ASP A 195 0.61 -17.10 -15.37
C ASP A 195 0.57 -15.68 -14.77
N GLY A 196 1.59 -14.86 -15.06
CA GLY A 196 1.74 -13.52 -14.49
C GLY A 196 2.21 -13.53 -13.03
N SER A 197 2.60 -14.67 -12.48
CA SER A 197 3.39 -14.72 -11.25
C SER A 197 4.81 -14.24 -11.52
N GLY A 198 5.55 -13.95 -10.46
CA GLY A 198 6.94 -13.53 -10.64
C GLY A 198 7.54 -12.82 -9.44
N THR A 199 8.72 -12.26 -9.65
CA THR A 199 9.48 -11.54 -8.62
C THR A 199 10.02 -10.22 -9.16
N TYR A 200 10.06 -9.24 -8.29
CA TYR A 200 10.78 -7.97 -8.47
C TYR A 200 11.83 -7.86 -7.38
N THR A 201 13.07 -7.58 -7.74
CA THR A 201 14.17 -7.40 -6.79
C THR A 201 15.00 -6.19 -7.17
N SER A 202 15.13 -5.25 -6.24
CA SER A 202 16.03 -4.11 -6.30
C SER A 202 16.90 -4.09 -5.03
N PRO A 203 17.85 -3.16 -4.88
CA PRO A 203 18.73 -3.13 -3.69
C PRO A 203 17.99 -3.02 -2.35
N THR A 204 16.82 -2.41 -2.35
CA THR A 204 16.04 -2.16 -1.13
C THR A 204 14.67 -2.81 -1.11
N THR A 205 14.12 -3.16 -2.26
CA THR A 205 12.75 -3.65 -2.39
C THR A 205 12.72 -5.01 -3.06
N THR A 206 12.00 -5.93 -2.46
CA THR A 206 11.67 -7.22 -3.08
C THR A 206 10.18 -7.44 -2.93
N PHE A 207 9.52 -7.85 -4.01
CA PHE A 207 8.17 -8.37 -3.91
C PHE A 207 7.92 -9.54 -4.86
N THR A 208 6.93 -10.33 -4.53
CA THR A 208 6.47 -11.48 -5.32
C THR A 208 4.98 -11.35 -5.57
N LEU A 209 4.52 -11.77 -6.73
CA LEU A 209 3.12 -12.00 -7.04
C LEU A 209 2.95 -13.49 -7.36
N ASN A 210 1.87 -14.10 -6.87
CA ASN A 210 1.63 -15.54 -7.05
C ASN A 210 0.71 -15.87 -8.24
N GLY A 211 0.33 -14.87 -9.04
CA GLY A 211 -0.60 -15.05 -10.16
C GLY A 211 -2.07 -15.27 -9.77
N HIS A 212 -2.37 -15.41 -8.47
CA HIS A 212 -3.69 -15.77 -7.94
C HIS A 212 -4.22 -14.73 -6.93
N GLY A 213 -3.81 -13.48 -7.08
CA GLY A 213 -4.27 -12.37 -6.24
C GLY A 213 -3.52 -12.19 -4.93
N GLY A 214 -2.53 -13.01 -4.64
CA GLY A 214 -1.67 -12.90 -3.45
C GLY A 214 -0.23 -12.55 -3.78
N GLY A 215 0.53 -12.21 -2.73
CA GLY A 215 1.94 -11.89 -2.85
C GLY A 215 2.54 -11.32 -1.58
N THR A 216 3.83 -11.02 -1.63
CA THR A 216 4.58 -10.41 -0.52
C THR A 216 5.39 -9.23 -1.02
N TYR A 217 5.52 -8.20 -0.18
CA TYR A 217 6.37 -7.04 -0.42
C TYR A 217 7.27 -6.83 0.80
N THR A 218 8.52 -6.50 0.56
CA THR A 218 9.48 -6.14 1.62
C THR A 218 10.34 -4.97 1.15
N ASN A 219 10.47 -3.95 2.00
CA ASN A 219 11.38 -2.84 1.79
C ASN A 219 12.38 -2.79 2.97
N SER A 220 13.64 -3.13 2.70
CA SER A 220 14.69 -3.18 3.71
C SER A 220 15.10 -1.80 4.25
N ALA A 221 14.91 -0.75 3.47
CA ALA A 221 15.22 0.63 3.89
C ALA A 221 14.21 1.17 4.91
N THR A 222 12.93 0.88 4.72
CA THR A 222 11.85 1.30 5.63
C THR A 222 11.57 0.27 6.72
N GLY A 223 11.92 -1.00 6.50
CA GLY A 223 11.52 -2.13 7.35
C GLY A 223 10.05 -2.51 7.16
N GLU A 224 9.46 -2.12 6.04
CA GLU A 224 8.07 -2.42 5.69
C GLU A 224 7.95 -3.82 5.11
N THR A 225 6.92 -4.54 5.52
CA THR A 225 6.54 -5.83 4.95
C THR A 225 5.03 -5.88 4.79
N ILE A 226 4.58 -6.31 3.61
CA ILE A 226 3.18 -6.55 3.31
C ILE A 226 3.05 -8.01 2.87
N THR A 227 2.07 -8.71 3.41
CA THR A 227 1.65 -10.03 2.94
C THR A 227 0.18 -9.95 2.58
N ASN A 228 -0.16 -10.30 1.37
CA ASN A 228 -1.53 -10.48 0.90
C ASN A 228 -1.71 -11.95 0.51
N ASN A 229 -2.67 -12.64 1.12
CA ASN A 229 -2.85 -14.07 0.88
C ASN A 229 -3.71 -14.38 -0.37
N GLY A 230 -4.36 -13.35 -0.95
CA GLY A 230 -5.25 -13.52 -2.10
C GLY A 230 -6.66 -14.01 -1.74
N ASP A 231 -6.92 -14.29 -0.46
CA ASP A 231 -8.21 -14.80 0.06
C ASP A 231 -9.01 -13.74 0.83
N GLY A 232 -8.53 -12.51 0.83
CA GLY A 232 -9.08 -11.39 1.58
C GLY A 232 -8.41 -11.17 2.93
N SER A 233 -7.46 -12.01 3.32
CA SER A 233 -6.63 -11.81 4.51
C SER A 233 -5.24 -11.26 4.15
N GLY A 234 -4.57 -10.68 5.14
CA GLY A 234 -3.22 -10.17 4.94
C GLY A 234 -2.66 -9.43 6.16
N THR A 235 -1.41 -9.04 6.05
CA THR A 235 -0.70 -8.27 7.09
C THR A 235 0.07 -7.12 6.47
N HIS A 236 0.15 -6.01 7.18
CA HIS A 236 1.06 -4.91 6.87
C HIS A 236 1.83 -4.56 8.13
N THR A 237 3.14 -4.60 8.05
CA THR A 237 4.03 -4.30 9.17
C THR A 237 5.07 -3.27 8.75
N THR A 238 5.22 -2.24 9.56
CA THR A 238 6.31 -1.27 9.48
C THR A 238 7.14 -1.35 10.77
N ARG A 239 8.11 -0.46 10.96
CA ARG A 239 8.87 -0.39 12.23
C ARG A 239 8.01 -0.09 13.45
N THR A 240 6.87 0.55 13.27
CA THR A 240 6.04 1.05 14.36
C THR A 240 4.57 0.64 14.28
N VAL A 241 4.11 0.21 13.10
CA VAL A 241 2.71 -0.14 12.87
C VAL A 241 2.59 -1.59 12.45
N THR A 242 1.58 -2.28 12.96
CA THR A 242 1.15 -3.59 12.50
C THR A 242 -0.34 -3.57 12.23
N ILE A 243 -0.75 -3.99 11.04
CA ILE A 243 -2.13 -4.20 10.62
C ILE A 243 -2.30 -5.68 10.30
N ILE A 244 -3.35 -6.29 10.82
CA ILE A 244 -3.76 -7.66 10.51
C ILE A 244 -5.21 -7.61 10.05
N ASN A 245 -5.47 -8.11 8.86
CA ASN A 245 -6.80 -8.37 8.33
C ASN A 245 -6.99 -9.88 8.24
N ASN A 246 -7.98 -10.42 8.93
CA ASN A 246 -8.23 -11.87 8.95
C ASN A 246 -9.08 -12.36 7.77
N GLY A 247 -9.62 -11.44 6.92
CA GLY A 247 -10.44 -11.77 5.77
C GLY A 247 -11.90 -12.15 6.09
N ASP A 248 -12.25 -12.19 7.38
CA ASP A 248 -13.58 -12.60 7.89
C ASP A 248 -14.40 -11.43 8.47
N GLY A 249 -13.88 -10.22 8.33
CA GLY A 249 -14.49 -8.99 8.88
C GLY A 249 -13.89 -8.56 10.20
N THR A 250 -12.92 -9.31 10.73
CA THR A 250 -12.16 -8.98 11.95
C THR A 250 -10.74 -8.55 11.60
N GLY A 251 -10.07 -7.87 12.54
CA GLY A 251 -8.70 -7.47 12.33
C GLY A 251 -8.13 -6.67 13.49
N ASN A 252 -6.83 -6.37 13.40
CA ASN A 252 -6.10 -5.67 14.45
C ASN A 252 -5.25 -4.55 13.84
N TYR A 253 -5.17 -3.44 14.57
CA TYR A 253 -4.19 -2.37 14.33
C TYR A 253 -3.41 -2.13 15.60
N THR A 254 -2.11 -1.97 15.49
CA THR A 254 -1.24 -1.63 16.63
C THR A 254 -0.15 -0.66 16.20
N ASP A 255 -0.03 0.43 16.95
CA ASP A 255 1.12 1.34 16.94
C ASP A 255 1.57 1.63 18.39
N PRO A 256 2.62 2.44 18.64
CA PRO A 256 3.10 2.73 20.00
C PRO A 256 2.06 3.35 20.94
N ASN A 257 1.02 3.98 20.40
CA ASN A 257 0.04 4.75 21.17
C ASN A 257 -1.39 4.23 21.05
N LEU A 258 -1.66 3.39 20.05
CA LEU A 258 -3.01 2.96 19.70
C LEU A 258 -3.05 1.47 19.39
N THR A 259 -3.96 0.76 20.05
CA THR A 259 -4.32 -0.62 19.70
C THR A 259 -5.81 -0.67 19.40
N ILE A 260 -6.16 -1.21 18.24
CA ILE A 260 -7.54 -1.49 17.85
C ILE A 260 -7.69 -2.97 17.58
N ILE A 261 -8.68 -3.61 18.22
CA ILE A 261 -9.13 -4.96 17.91
C ILE A 261 -10.57 -4.83 17.42
N ASN A 262 -10.81 -5.04 16.13
CA ASN A 262 -12.13 -4.98 15.53
C ASN A 262 -12.73 -6.40 15.48
N ASN A 263 -13.89 -6.57 16.10
CA ASN A 263 -14.55 -7.87 16.26
C ASN A 263 -15.44 -8.26 15.06
N GLY A 264 -15.61 -7.37 14.07
CA GLY A 264 -16.41 -7.63 12.88
C GLY A 264 -17.94 -7.63 13.10
N ASP A 265 -18.39 -7.41 14.31
CA ASP A 265 -19.80 -7.42 14.75
C ASP A 265 -20.36 -6.00 15.03
N GLY A 266 -19.64 -4.97 14.64
CA GLY A 266 -19.98 -3.57 14.94
C GLY A 266 -19.35 -3.08 16.26
N THR A 267 -18.54 -3.90 16.93
CA THR A 267 -17.79 -3.51 18.12
C THR A 267 -16.28 -3.52 17.85
N ALA A 268 -15.55 -2.68 18.57
CA ALA A 268 -14.08 -2.74 18.59
C ALA A 268 -13.56 -2.40 20.00
N MET A 269 -12.40 -2.91 20.32
CA MET A 269 -11.64 -2.53 21.51
C MET A 269 -10.56 -1.53 21.12
N VAL A 270 -10.62 -0.30 21.63
CA VAL A 270 -9.65 0.77 21.40
C VAL A 270 -8.93 1.07 22.69
N ASN A 271 -7.64 0.78 22.75
CA ASN A 271 -6.81 0.89 23.97
C ASN A 271 -7.49 0.27 25.21
N GLY A 272 -8.08 -0.92 25.03
CA GLY A 272 -8.76 -1.66 26.11
C GLY A 272 -10.19 -1.19 26.41
N THR A 273 -10.70 -0.16 25.74
CA THR A 273 -12.08 0.32 25.88
C THR A 273 -12.94 -0.17 24.73
N THR A 274 -14.03 -0.86 25.02
CA THR A 274 -14.98 -1.30 23.98
C THR A 274 -15.81 -0.14 23.49
N ILE A 275 -15.89 0.01 22.17
CA ILE A 275 -16.76 0.96 21.47
C ILE A 275 -17.76 0.21 20.59
N THR A 276 -18.84 0.88 20.23
CA THR A 276 -19.86 0.39 19.29
C THR A 276 -19.89 1.26 18.04
N GLY A 277 -20.43 0.73 16.93
CA GLY A 277 -20.48 1.44 15.65
C GLY A 277 -19.17 1.38 14.87
N ALA A 278 -18.23 0.50 15.25
CA ALA A 278 -17.02 0.25 14.49
C ALA A 278 -17.37 -0.37 13.12
N PRO A 279 -16.83 0.16 12.00
CA PRO A 279 -17.03 -0.46 10.69
C PRO A 279 -16.43 -1.86 10.66
N LYS A 280 -17.08 -2.77 9.94
CA LYS A 280 -16.53 -4.10 9.69
C LYS A 280 -15.23 -3.96 8.90
N VAL A 281 -14.23 -4.83 9.18
CA VAL A 281 -13.00 -4.87 8.41
C VAL A 281 -13.30 -5.49 7.04
N GLU A 282 -13.13 -4.68 5.99
CA GLU A 282 -13.31 -5.15 4.63
C GLU A 282 -12.16 -6.09 4.21
N LYS A 283 -12.46 -7.04 3.35
CA LYS A 283 -11.44 -7.97 2.83
C LYS A 283 -10.29 -7.23 2.18
N ALA A 284 -9.08 -7.75 2.33
CA ALA A 284 -7.95 -7.27 1.54
C ALA A 284 -8.23 -7.51 0.06
N SER A 285 -8.01 -6.46 -0.76
CA SER A 285 -8.17 -6.56 -2.19
C SER A 285 -7.12 -7.47 -2.80
N THR A 286 -7.46 -8.19 -3.85
CA THR A 286 -6.52 -9.05 -4.56
C THR A 286 -5.45 -8.21 -5.27
N LEU A 287 -4.24 -8.73 -5.31
CA LEU A 287 -3.15 -8.16 -6.12
C LEU A 287 -3.35 -8.52 -7.60
N GLY A 288 -2.81 -7.69 -8.49
CA GLY A 288 -2.70 -7.99 -9.91
C GLY A 288 -1.63 -9.05 -10.22
N THR A 289 -1.30 -9.14 -11.49
CA THR A 289 -0.23 -9.98 -12.03
C THR A 289 0.89 -9.11 -12.61
N PHE A 290 2.08 -9.67 -12.83
CA PHE A 290 3.07 -9.00 -13.65
C PHE A 290 2.55 -8.88 -15.10
N PRO A 291 2.79 -7.74 -15.75
CA PRO A 291 2.57 -7.65 -17.19
C PRO A 291 3.59 -8.52 -17.94
N PRO A 292 3.33 -8.89 -19.21
CA PRO A 292 4.31 -9.58 -20.04
C PRO A 292 5.68 -8.89 -20.00
N VAL A 293 6.75 -9.67 -19.90
CA VAL A 293 8.11 -9.12 -19.68
C VAL A 293 8.55 -8.17 -20.79
N GLU A 294 8.15 -8.40 -22.02
CA GLU A 294 8.47 -7.54 -23.16
C GLU A 294 7.80 -6.16 -23.10
N SER A 295 6.79 -5.99 -22.25
CA SER A 295 6.16 -4.67 -21.98
C SER A 295 6.88 -3.85 -20.90
N LEU A 296 7.85 -4.46 -20.19
CA LEU A 296 8.65 -3.82 -19.15
C LEU A 296 9.78 -2.96 -19.79
N LYS A 297 9.40 -1.96 -20.57
CA LYS A 297 10.36 -1.03 -21.18
C LYS A 297 10.54 0.18 -20.28
N PRO A 298 11.79 0.73 -20.18
CA PRO A 298 12.00 2.01 -19.54
C PRO A 298 11.14 3.11 -20.18
N VAL A 299 10.55 3.96 -19.35
CA VAL A 299 9.79 5.13 -19.79
C VAL A 299 10.59 6.38 -19.42
N GLU A 300 10.77 7.29 -20.37
CA GLU A 300 11.46 8.56 -20.12
C GLU A 300 10.67 9.40 -19.11
N SER A 301 11.35 9.88 -18.07
CA SER A 301 10.74 10.71 -17.03
C SER A 301 10.63 12.16 -17.51
N CYS A 302 9.55 12.84 -17.14
CA CYS A 302 9.36 14.29 -17.37
C CYS A 302 9.47 15.10 -16.08
N GLY A 303 9.98 14.50 -15.02
CA GLY A 303 10.15 15.17 -13.75
C GLY A 303 10.00 14.21 -12.57
N THR A 304 9.72 14.77 -11.40
CA THR A 304 9.54 14.03 -10.16
C THR A 304 8.11 14.14 -9.66
N LEU A 305 7.53 13.04 -9.20
CA LEU A 305 6.23 13.00 -8.55
C LEU A 305 6.42 12.57 -7.08
N ILE A 306 5.96 13.40 -6.16
CA ILE A 306 5.91 13.10 -4.73
C ILE A 306 4.43 12.94 -4.35
N THR A 307 4.06 11.78 -3.86
CA THR A 307 2.69 11.46 -3.45
C THR A 307 2.61 11.35 -1.94
N LEU A 308 1.64 12.02 -1.34
CA LEU A 308 1.33 11.95 0.08
C LEU A 308 -0.10 11.43 0.24
N GLU A 309 -0.26 10.32 0.94
CA GLU A 309 -1.59 9.79 1.28
C GLU A 309 -2.35 10.76 2.19
N ASP A 310 -3.68 10.75 2.09
CA ASP A 310 -4.57 11.63 2.84
C ASP A 310 -4.31 11.62 4.35
N GLY A 311 -4.20 10.43 4.93
CA GLY A 311 -3.96 10.24 6.36
C GLY A 311 -2.61 10.79 6.86
N VAL A 312 -1.65 11.04 5.97
CA VAL A 312 -0.39 11.73 6.31
C VAL A 312 -0.64 13.20 6.62
N LEU A 313 -1.57 13.84 5.89
CA LEU A 313 -1.75 15.29 5.89
C LEU A 313 -2.97 15.76 6.66
N PHE A 314 -4.09 15.01 6.61
CA PHE A 314 -5.41 15.47 7.03
C PHE A 314 -6.13 14.46 7.92
N ASP A 315 -7.06 14.96 8.72
CA ASP A 315 -8.08 14.12 9.35
C ASP A 315 -9.18 13.76 8.34
N PHE A 316 -9.95 12.72 8.64
CA PHE A 316 -11.02 12.25 7.79
C PHE A 316 -12.01 13.39 7.43
N GLY A 317 -12.22 13.60 6.13
CA GLY A 317 -13.14 14.62 5.60
C GLY A 317 -12.71 16.07 5.80
N LYS A 318 -11.45 16.32 6.21
CA LYS A 318 -10.92 17.67 6.44
C LYS A 318 -9.84 18.06 5.43
N SER A 319 -9.55 19.36 5.39
CA SER A 319 -8.47 19.96 4.60
C SER A 319 -7.47 20.77 5.45
N ASP A 320 -7.68 20.84 6.78
CA ASP A 320 -6.72 21.46 7.68
C ASP A 320 -5.54 20.51 7.87
N ILE A 321 -4.31 21.02 7.65
CA ILE A 321 -3.08 20.23 7.83
C ILE A 321 -2.93 19.88 9.31
N ARG A 322 -2.71 18.61 9.58
CA ARG A 322 -2.49 18.07 10.91
C ARG A 322 -1.18 18.61 11.51
N PRO A 323 -1.12 18.83 12.83
CA PRO A 323 0.11 19.31 13.47
C PRO A 323 1.33 18.38 13.28
N ASP A 324 1.12 17.06 13.23
CA ASP A 324 2.16 16.06 12.99
C ASP A 324 2.63 16.00 11.53
N ALA A 325 1.76 16.36 10.57
CA ALA A 325 2.12 16.51 9.17
C ALA A 325 3.10 17.66 8.90
N ALA A 326 3.15 18.65 9.79
CA ALA A 326 3.99 19.84 9.63
C ALA A 326 5.49 19.53 9.47
N GLN A 327 5.98 18.44 10.11
CA GLN A 327 7.37 18.01 9.96
C GLN A 327 7.64 17.41 8.56
N THR A 328 6.72 16.63 8.04
CA THR A 328 6.82 16.06 6.68
C THR A 328 6.85 17.17 5.65
N LEU A 329 5.95 18.16 5.76
CA LEU A 329 5.92 19.31 4.87
C LEU A 329 7.15 20.23 5.03
N THR A 330 7.76 20.31 6.22
CA THR A 330 9.04 21.02 6.42
C THR A 330 10.16 20.32 5.67
N LYS A 331 10.29 18.99 5.81
CA LYS A 331 11.30 18.23 5.05
C LYS A 331 11.12 18.40 3.53
N LEU A 332 9.88 18.40 3.06
CA LEU A 332 9.56 18.62 1.66
C LEU A 332 9.93 20.05 1.20
N ALA A 333 9.62 21.07 2.00
CA ALA A 333 10.01 22.45 1.71
C ALA A 333 11.54 22.60 1.63
N ASP A 334 12.29 21.95 2.51
CA ASP A 334 13.75 21.94 2.48
C ASP A 334 14.28 21.28 1.18
N ILE A 335 13.69 20.17 0.74
CA ILE A 335 14.06 19.49 -0.52
C ILE A 335 13.84 20.43 -1.70
N LEU A 336 12.64 21.02 -1.83
CA LEU A 336 12.29 21.92 -2.94
C LEU A 336 13.19 23.17 -2.98
N THR A 337 13.50 23.72 -1.81
CA THR A 337 14.35 24.92 -1.67
C THR A 337 15.80 24.61 -1.99
N ASN A 338 16.36 23.52 -1.45
CA ASN A 338 17.74 23.12 -1.69
C ASN A 338 18.01 22.73 -3.14
N ALA A 339 17.06 22.06 -3.78
CA ALA A 339 17.10 21.73 -5.20
C ALA A 339 16.86 22.95 -6.11
N LYS A 340 16.45 24.11 -5.55
CA LYS A 340 16.09 25.32 -6.30
C LYS A 340 15.05 25.04 -7.37
N VAL A 341 14.03 24.24 -7.03
CA VAL A 341 12.96 23.86 -7.94
C VAL A 341 12.28 25.11 -8.50
N PRO A 342 12.21 25.29 -9.83
CA PRO A 342 11.61 26.50 -10.44
C PRO A 342 10.08 26.48 -10.38
N ALA A 343 9.46 25.30 -10.49
CA ALA A 343 8.01 25.14 -10.49
C ALA A 343 7.59 23.84 -9.85
N ALA A 344 6.42 23.83 -9.20
CA ALA A 344 5.78 22.62 -8.69
C ALA A 344 4.26 22.75 -8.82
N HIS A 345 3.60 21.65 -9.21
CA HIS A 345 2.15 21.57 -9.35
C HIS A 345 1.59 20.67 -8.27
N ILE A 346 0.64 21.18 -7.48
CA ILE A 346 0.04 20.46 -6.38
C ILE A 346 -1.37 19.99 -6.79
N TYR A 347 -1.58 18.68 -6.80
CA TYR A 347 -2.83 18.05 -7.20
C TYR A 347 -3.50 17.37 -6.03
N GLY A 348 -4.77 17.72 -5.77
CA GLY A 348 -5.59 17.05 -4.76
C GLY A 348 -6.52 16.03 -5.40
N HIS A 349 -6.69 14.89 -4.73
CA HIS A 349 -7.54 13.79 -5.18
C HIS A 349 -8.37 13.23 -4.04
N THR A 350 -9.53 12.68 -4.35
CA THR A 350 -10.41 11.94 -3.44
C THR A 350 -10.69 10.54 -3.97
N ASP A 351 -11.31 9.72 -3.15
CA ASP A 351 -12.02 8.54 -3.62
C ASP A 351 -13.45 8.91 -4.10
N SER A 352 -14.27 7.92 -4.44
CA SER A 352 -15.63 8.09 -4.98
C SER A 352 -16.74 7.98 -3.93
N VAL A 353 -16.44 8.13 -2.62
CA VAL A 353 -17.43 7.85 -1.56
C VAL A 353 -18.48 8.97 -1.39
N SER A 354 -18.14 10.22 -1.71
CA SER A 354 -19.04 11.37 -1.59
C SER A 354 -19.57 11.82 -2.96
N ASP A 355 -20.43 12.84 -3.00
CA ASP A 355 -20.83 13.43 -4.27
C ASP A 355 -19.68 14.18 -4.94
N GLU A 356 -19.70 14.23 -6.28
CA GLU A 356 -18.66 14.82 -7.12
C GLU A 356 -18.34 16.27 -6.74
N ALA A 357 -19.37 17.08 -6.43
CA ALA A 357 -19.19 18.49 -6.09
C ALA A 357 -18.45 18.65 -4.75
N PHE A 358 -18.77 17.82 -3.76
CA PHE A 358 -18.05 17.81 -2.49
C PHE A 358 -16.61 17.34 -2.69
N ASN A 359 -16.40 16.26 -3.43
CA ASN A 359 -15.07 15.70 -3.73
C ASN A 359 -14.19 16.71 -4.48
N GLN A 360 -14.77 17.46 -5.44
CA GLN A 360 -14.07 18.53 -6.14
C GLN A 360 -13.62 19.64 -5.16
N GLN A 361 -14.53 20.14 -4.32
CA GLN A 361 -14.20 21.19 -3.35
C GLN A 361 -13.18 20.73 -2.31
N LEU A 362 -13.30 19.50 -1.80
CA LEU A 362 -12.39 18.95 -0.81
C LEU A 362 -10.97 18.80 -1.40
N SER A 363 -10.87 18.29 -2.60
CA SER A 363 -9.57 18.12 -3.29
C SER A 363 -8.88 19.46 -3.58
N GLU A 364 -9.63 20.48 -4.00
CA GLU A 364 -9.13 21.86 -4.17
C GLU A 364 -8.66 22.47 -2.85
N ALA A 365 -9.43 22.32 -1.78
CA ALA A 365 -9.07 22.82 -0.47
C ALA A 365 -7.77 22.18 0.05
N ARG A 366 -7.59 20.88 -0.14
CA ARG A 366 -6.41 20.12 0.25
C ARG A 366 -5.16 20.53 -0.54
N ALA A 367 -5.28 20.62 -1.86
CA ALA A 367 -4.17 21.09 -2.71
C ALA A 367 -3.73 22.51 -2.33
N ASN A 368 -4.68 23.42 -2.08
CA ASN A 368 -4.40 24.78 -1.64
C ASN A 368 -3.79 24.83 -0.24
N ALA A 369 -4.21 23.97 0.69
CA ALA A 369 -3.64 23.91 2.04
C ALA A 369 -2.15 23.54 1.97
N VAL A 370 -1.77 22.52 1.18
CA VAL A 370 -0.38 22.11 1.00
C VAL A 370 0.43 23.22 0.31
N LYS A 371 -0.08 23.83 -0.77
CA LYS A 371 0.59 24.96 -1.43
C LYS A 371 0.87 26.11 -0.46
N ASN A 372 -0.12 26.50 0.32
CA ASN A 372 -0.01 27.61 1.26
C ASN A 372 1.00 27.29 2.37
N ASP A 373 1.00 26.07 2.89
CA ASP A 373 1.95 25.63 3.90
C ASP A 373 3.41 25.65 3.39
N LEU A 374 3.65 25.10 2.18
CA LEU A 374 4.96 25.16 1.53
C LEU A 374 5.43 26.59 1.26
N SER A 375 4.53 27.47 0.84
CA SER A 375 4.84 28.90 0.66
C SER A 375 5.22 29.56 1.98
N THR A 376 4.49 29.26 3.07
CA THR A 376 4.79 29.77 4.42
C THR A 376 6.13 29.27 4.94
N LYS A 377 6.57 28.08 4.53
CA LYS A 377 7.85 27.47 4.82
C LYS A 377 9.00 27.98 3.94
N GLY A 378 8.73 28.96 3.07
CA GLY A 378 9.76 29.67 2.29
C GLY A 378 10.10 29.04 0.94
N VAL A 379 9.28 28.10 0.42
CA VAL A 379 9.46 27.59 -0.94
C VAL A 379 9.20 28.71 -1.94
N THR A 380 10.20 29.01 -2.78
CA THR A 380 10.17 30.10 -3.78
C THR A 380 9.76 29.62 -5.20
N ALA A 381 9.57 28.32 -5.39
CA ALA A 381 9.07 27.79 -6.64
C ALA A 381 7.73 28.42 -7.04
N THR A 382 7.50 28.58 -8.33
CA THR A 382 6.17 28.94 -8.84
C THR A 382 5.24 27.74 -8.58
N MET A 383 4.22 27.92 -7.73
CA MET A 383 3.33 26.85 -7.35
C MET A 383 1.87 27.16 -7.73
N ASP A 384 1.21 26.21 -8.38
CA ASP A 384 -0.24 26.19 -8.55
C ASP A 384 -0.86 25.00 -7.78
N ALA A 385 -2.17 25.05 -7.58
CA ALA A 385 -2.91 24.00 -6.90
C ALA A 385 -4.19 23.71 -7.68
N THR A 386 -4.45 22.44 -7.94
CA THR A 386 -5.63 21.96 -8.67
C THR A 386 -6.26 20.78 -7.93
N GLY A 387 -7.57 20.84 -7.70
CA GLY A 387 -8.35 19.70 -7.26
C GLY A 387 -8.88 18.92 -8.46
N TYR A 388 -8.78 17.62 -8.41
CA TYR A 388 -9.34 16.72 -9.42
C TYR A 388 -10.51 15.89 -8.90
N GLY A 389 -10.90 16.07 -7.61
CA GLY A 389 -11.92 15.22 -7.01
C GLY A 389 -11.58 13.74 -7.21
N GLU A 390 -12.56 12.97 -7.62
CA GLU A 390 -12.44 11.54 -7.92
C GLU A 390 -12.09 11.22 -9.39
N SER A 391 -11.95 12.26 -10.25
CA SER A 391 -11.84 12.10 -11.71
C SER A 391 -10.54 11.47 -12.21
N LYS A 392 -9.50 11.40 -11.35
CA LYS A 392 -8.20 10.82 -11.70
C LYS A 392 -7.77 9.74 -10.70
N PRO A 393 -8.44 8.60 -10.67
CA PRO A 393 -8.07 7.50 -9.80
C PRO A 393 -6.76 6.86 -10.26
N VAL A 394 -5.90 6.45 -9.32
CA VAL A 394 -4.69 5.64 -9.56
C VAL A 394 -4.94 4.15 -9.31
N ALA A 395 -6.04 3.84 -8.65
CA ALA A 395 -6.50 2.47 -8.44
C ALA A 395 -8.04 2.42 -8.57
N PRO A 396 -8.63 1.27 -8.93
CA PRO A 396 -10.08 1.13 -8.95
C PRO A 396 -10.69 1.39 -7.56
N ASN A 397 -11.78 2.15 -7.49
CA ASN A 397 -12.56 2.35 -6.26
C ASN A 397 -13.40 1.12 -5.90
N GLU A 398 -13.68 0.24 -6.88
CA GLU A 398 -14.42 -1.01 -6.75
C GLU A 398 -13.60 -2.15 -7.34
N ASN A 399 -13.78 -3.36 -6.82
CA ASN A 399 -13.22 -4.57 -7.37
C ASN A 399 -13.94 -4.96 -8.67
N ALA A 400 -13.38 -5.90 -9.45
CA ALA A 400 -13.95 -6.33 -10.71
C ALA A 400 -15.36 -6.97 -10.59
N ASP A 401 -15.73 -7.46 -9.40
CA ASP A 401 -17.05 -7.99 -9.07
C ASP A 401 -18.05 -6.94 -8.58
N GLY A 402 -17.68 -5.67 -8.57
CA GLY A 402 -18.49 -4.54 -8.10
C GLY A 402 -18.49 -4.37 -6.56
N SER A 403 -17.74 -5.17 -5.83
CA SER A 403 -17.56 -4.95 -4.38
C SER A 403 -16.63 -3.77 -4.11
N ASP A 404 -16.73 -3.20 -2.92
CA ASP A 404 -15.88 -2.11 -2.47
C ASP A 404 -14.39 -2.49 -2.50
N ASN A 405 -13.54 -1.53 -2.91
CA ASN A 405 -12.09 -1.68 -2.90
C ASN A 405 -11.46 -0.64 -1.95
N PRO A 406 -11.42 -0.89 -0.64
CA PRO A 406 -10.90 0.07 0.33
C PRO A 406 -9.42 0.42 0.10
N ALA A 407 -8.60 -0.53 -0.33
CA ALA A 407 -7.18 -0.30 -0.62
C ALA A 407 -7.00 0.60 -1.85
N GLY A 408 -7.78 0.39 -2.90
CA GLY A 408 -7.79 1.27 -4.08
C GLY A 408 -8.26 2.68 -3.72
N ARG A 409 -9.32 2.81 -2.93
CA ARG A 409 -9.80 4.11 -2.43
C ARG A 409 -8.76 4.82 -1.55
N ALA A 410 -8.02 4.08 -0.71
CA ALA A 410 -6.94 4.67 0.09
C ALA A 410 -5.85 5.30 -0.79
N LEU A 411 -5.46 4.64 -1.88
CA LEU A 411 -4.50 5.18 -2.86
C LEU A 411 -5.05 6.39 -3.62
N ASN A 412 -6.37 6.45 -3.84
CA ASN A 412 -7.01 7.57 -4.53
C ASN A 412 -7.06 8.82 -3.66
N ARG A 413 -7.20 8.68 -2.33
CA ARG A 413 -7.15 9.80 -1.39
C ARG A 413 -5.71 10.25 -1.16
N ARG A 414 -5.25 11.20 -1.95
CA ARG A 414 -3.85 11.65 -1.94
C ARG A 414 -3.68 13.11 -2.37
N VAL A 415 -2.54 13.67 -2.06
CA VAL A 415 -2.02 14.90 -2.69
C VAL A 415 -0.74 14.53 -3.42
N GLU A 416 -0.65 14.94 -4.66
CA GLU A 416 0.52 14.79 -5.52
C GLU A 416 1.22 16.13 -5.68
N ILE A 417 2.56 16.12 -5.66
CA ILE A 417 3.39 17.28 -5.96
C ILE A 417 4.25 16.88 -7.15
N PHE A 418 3.91 17.41 -8.30
CA PHE A 418 4.65 17.19 -9.54
C PHE A 418 5.66 18.31 -9.74
N ILE A 419 6.91 17.95 -9.90
CA ILE A 419 8.04 18.82 -10.19
C ILE A 419 8.45 18.52 -11.63
N PRO A 420 8.14 19.41 -12.61
CA PRO A 420 8.59 19.21 -13.99
C PRO A 420 10.11 19.12 -14.08
N ALA A 421 10.62 18.37 -15.05
CA ALA A 421 12.05 18.31 -15.36
C ALA A 421 12.60 19.72 -15.71
N PHE A 422 13.80 20.06 -15.21
CA PHE A 422 14.41 21.37 -15.44
C PHE A 422 15.95 21.31 -15.51
#